data_a68d67b9a7e6374887f486f3565f2e36
#
_entry.id   a68d67b9a7e6374887f486f3565f2e36
#
_cell.length_a   1.000
_cell.length_b   1.000
_cell.length_c   1.000
_cell.angle_alpha   90.00
_cell.angle_beta   90.00
_cell.angle_gamma   90.00
#
_symmetry.space_group_name_H-M   'P 1'
#
loop_
_entity.id
_entity.type
_entity.pdbx_description
1 polymer ?
#
loop_
_entity_poly.entity_id
_entity_poly.type
_entity_poly.pdbx_seq_one_letter_code
_entity_poly.pdbx_strand_id
1 'polypeptide(L)'
;MIELVYQTLAKFGYTHPLHPPATHLPAGLIIGAFVFALIAWVFNRSNLAQTARHCFILALVMSIPTILLGLMDWQYRFGGAYLFEIKMKLVLAGILLFLLLVAVVYASLAGAFTKTVVAIYALCLATVIGLGYFGGELVYGTKAPAGEEVTGLAAGGAQVFNQNCSACHHTDSTAIKVGPGLKGIFKQDKFPESGLAVSDENFRKQLKTPFSKMPPFGHLSDEQVNALLDYLKTL
;
A
#
# COMPACT_ATOMS: atom_id res chain seq x y z
N MET A 1 -5.42 -19.15 -8.29
CA MET A 1 -4.21 -19.36 -7.45
C MET A 1 -4.06 -18.26 -6.40
N ILE A 2 -4.02 -16.96 -6.77
CA ILE A 2 -3.90 -15.84 -5.81
C ILE A 2 -5.01 -15.86 -4.76
N GLU A 3 -6.26 -16.02 -5.19
CA GLU A 3 -7.42 -16.10 -4.30
C GLU A 3 -7.32 -17.24 -3.27
N LEU A 4 -6.83 -18.41 -3.70
CA LEU A 4 -6.62 -19.55 -2.81
C LEU A 4 -5.64 -19.24 -1.68
N VAL A 5 -4.56 -18.47 -1.95
CA VAL A 5 -3.59 -18.06 -0.95
C VAL A 5 -4.28 -17.19 0.11
N TYR A 6 -5.02 -16.14 -0.31
CA TYR A 6 -5.71 -15.24 0.64
C TYR A 6 -6.83 -15.94 1.41
N GLN A 7 -7.60 -16.80 0.77
CA GLN A 7 -8.63 -17.61 1.44
C GLN A 7 -8.02 -18.57 2.47
N THR A 8 -6.87 -19.16 2.17
CA THR A 8 -6.16 -20.05 3.11
C THR A 8 -5.66 -19.27 4.30
N LEU A 9 -5.04 -18.10 4.09
CA LEU A 9 -4.57 -17.22 5.16
C LEU A 9 -5.73 -16.73 6.04
N ALA A 10 -6.87 -16.40 5.44
CA ALA A 10 -8.07 -15.98 6.17
C ALA A 10 -8.60 -17.07 7.11
N LYS A 11 -8.48 -18.37 6.76
CA LYS A 11 -8.83 -19.48 7.66
C LYS A 11 -7.96 -19.50 8.92
N PHE A 12 -6.74 -18.97 8.87
CA PHE A 12 -5.85 -18.79 10.01
C PHE A 12 -5.98 -17.41 10.69
N GLY A 13 -7.00 -16.62 10.33
CA GLY A 13 -7.25 -15.30 10.90
C GLY A 13 -6.41 -14.17 10.30
N TYR A 14 -5.60 -14.43 9.26
CA TYR A 14 -4.81 -13.39 8.59
C TYR A 14 -5.56 -12.80 7.41
N THR A 15 -6.07 -11.57 7.55
CA THR A 15 -6.86 -10.86 6.54
C THR A 15 -6.17 -9.62 5.97
N HIS A 16 -4.95 -9.34 6.40
CA HIS A 16 -4.19 -8.16 5.98
C HIS A 16 -3.46 -8.36 4.64
N PRO A 17 -3.04 -7.26 3.95
CA PRO A 17 -2.16 -7.34 2.78
C PRO A 17 -0.82 -8.01 3.15
N LEU A 18 -0.24 -8.74 2.20
CA LEU A 18 1.04 -9.43 2.39
C LEU A 18 2.24 -8.54 2.10
N HIS A 19 2.10 -7.60 1.16
CA HIS A 19 3.18 -6.73 0.72
C HIS A 19 3.69 -5.76 1.79
N PRO A 20 2.85 -5.03 2.58
CA PRO A 20 3.34 -4.06 3.54
C PRO A 20 4.33 -4.61 4.56
N PRO A 21 4.07 -5.74 5.27
CA PRO A 21 5.08 -6.31 6.17
C PRO A 21 6.35 -6.77 5.44
N ALA A 22 6.24 -7.28 4.21
CA ALA A 22 7.39 -7.73 3.43
C ALA A 22 8.32 -6.57 3.02
N THR A 23 7.81 -5.34 2.85
CA THR A 23 8.61 -4.17 2.46
C THR A 23 9.62 -3.74 3.51
N HIS A 24 9.37 -4.05 4.78
CA HIS A 24 10.24 -3.61 5.88
C HIS A 24 11.65 -4.19 5.76
N LEU A 25 11.78 -5.43 5.26
CA LEU A 25 13.08 -6.08 5.17
C LEU A 25 13.98 -5.44 4.11
N PRO A 26 13.62 -5.34 2.81
CA PRO A 26 14.48 -4.67 1.83
C PRO A 26 14.67 -3.19 2.14
N ALA A 27 13.65 -2.48 2.64
CA ALA A 27 13.78 -1.07 3.01
C ALA A 27 14.78 -0.87 4.16
N GLY A 28 14.67 -1.65 5.24
CA GLY A 28 15.58 -1.59 6.38
C GLY A 28 17.02 -1.93 5.99
N LEU A 29 17.21 -2.91 5.10
CA LEU A 29 18.53 -3.28 4.58
C LEU A 29 19.14 -2.15 3.73
N ILE A 30 18.37 -1.45 2.90
CA ILE A 30 18.85 -0.32 2.09
C ILE A 30 19.23 0.86 3.00
N ILE A 31 18.40 1.18 4.00
CA ILE A 31 18.70 2.23 4.99
C ILE A 31 19.99 1.90 5.74
N GLY A 32 20.08 0.69 6.31
CA GLY A 32 21.26 0.24 7.04
C GLY A 32 22.52 0.25 6.18
N ALA A 33 22.42 -0.23 4.95
CA ALA A 33 23.53 -0.24 4.01
C ALA A 33 24.03 1.17 3.66
N PHE A 34 23.12 2.13 3.44
CA PHE A 34 23.51 3.52 3.20
C PHE A 34 24.23 4.11 4.42
N VAL A 35 23.74 3.87 5.62
CA VAL A 35 24.38 4.33 6.87
C VAL A 35 25.77 3.70 7.02
N PHE A 36 25.91 2.39 6.83
CA PHE A 36 27.22 1.73 6.89
C PHE A 36 28.19 2.24 5.81
N ALA A 37 27.71 2.47 4.59
CA ALA A 37 28.54 3.00 3.51
C ALA A 37 28.99 4.44 3.79
N LEU A 38 28.10 5.28 4.34
CA LEU A 38 28.41 6.65 4.72
C LEU A 38 29.48 6.69 5.83
N ILE A 39 29.31 5.87 6.90
CA ILE A 39 30.29 5.76 7.98
C ILE A 39 31.61 5.21 7.45
N ALA A 40 31.56 4.19 6.60
CA ALA A 40 32.75 3.64 5.97
C ALA A 40 33.53 4.70 5.20
N TRP A 41 32.82 5.53 4.41
CA TRP A 41 33.43 6.59 3.61
C TRP A 41 34.02 7.72 4.46
N VAL A 42 33.28 8.21 5.49
CA VAL A 42 33.72 9.32 6.37
C VAL A 42 34.90 8.90 7.24
N PHE A 43 34.84 7.67 7.81
CA PHE A 43 35.83 7.20 8.79
C PHE A 43 36.84 6.20 8.20
N ASN A 44 36.86 6.03 6.88
CA ASN A 44 37.76 5.11 6.15
C ASN A 44 37.75 3.66 6.69
N ARG A 45 36.54 3.10 6.90
CA ARG A 45 36.32 1.77 7.50
C ARG A 45 35.89 0.75 6.44
N SER A 46 36.86 0.01 5.85
CA SER A 46 36.60 -0.99 4.78
C SER A 46 35.63 -2.11 5.20
N ASN A 47 35.69 -2.55 6.47
CA ASN A 47 34.80 -3.59 6.98
C ASN A 47 33.33 -3.17 6.91
N LEU A 48 33.00 -1.90 7.19
CA LEU A 48 31.64 -1.39 7.09
C LEU A 48 31.18 -1.27 5.64
N ALA A 49 32.09 -0.97 4.71
CA ALA A 49 31.78 -0.99 3.28
C ALA A 49 31.40 -2.40 2.79
N GLN A 50 32.05 -3.45 3.30
CA GLN A 50 31.67 -4.83 3.01
C GLN A 50 30.31 -5.18 3.62
N THR A 51 30.04 -4.76 4.86
CA THR A 51 28.72 -4.94 5.48
C THR A 51 27.61 -4.27 4.66
N ALA A 52 27.84 -3.02 4.22
CA ALA A 52 26.91 -2.31 3.35
C ALA A 52 26.62 -3.11 2.07
N ARG A 53 27.64 -3.65 1.43
CA ARG A 53 27.50 -4.48 0.23
C ARG A 53 26.65 -5.74 0.49
N HIS A 54 26.89 -6.45 1.59
CA HIS A 54 26.09 -7.63 1.94
C HIS A 54 24.62 -7.27 2.18
N CYS A 55 24.35 -6.14 2.86
CA CYS A 55 22.99 -5.63 3.02
C CYS A 55 22.32 -5.34 1.66
N PHE A 56 23.06 -4.76 0.69
CA PHE A 56 22.51 -4.50 -0.65
C PHE A 56 22.23 -5.78 -1.43
N ILE A 57 23.08 -6.78 -1.35
CA ILE A 57 22.85 -8.10 -1.97
C ILE A 57 21.58 -8.72 -1.39
N LEU A 58 21.45 -8.71 -0.08
CA LEU A 58 20.26 -9.25 0.59
C LEU A 58 19.00 -8.43 0.25
N ALA A 59 19.11 -7.10 0.18
CA ALA A 59 18.01 -6.24 -0.24
C ALA A 59 17.54 -6.56 -1.67
N LEU A 60 18.48 -6.78 -2.60
CA LEU A 60 18.17 -7.19 -3.98
C LEU A 60 17.40 -8.52 -4.01
N VAL A 61 17.89 -9.53 -3.29
CA VAL A 61 17.24 -10.85 -3.21
C VAL A 61 15.83 -10.73 -2.60
N MET A 62 15.69 -9.98 -1.50
CA MET A 62 14.41 -9.81 -0.80
C MET A 62 13.43 -8.89 -1.53
N SER A 63 13.90 -8.03 -2.44
CA SER A 63 13.03 -7.21 -3.28
C SER A 63 12.17 -8.05 -4.24
N ILE A 64 12.69 -9.20 -4.70
CA ILE A 64 11.96 -10.07 -5.64
C ILE A 64 10.66 -10.60 -5.01
N PRO A 65 10.68 -11.35 -3.88
CA PRO A 65 9.44 -11.80 -3.25
C PRO A 65 8.56 -10.64 -2.79
N THR A 66 9.14 -9.51 -2.35
CA THR A 66 8.38 -8.32 -1.97
C THR A 66 7.57 -7.76 -3.14
N ILE A 67 8.16 -7.66 -4.34
CA ILE A 67 7.47 -7.22 -5.56
C ILE A 67 6.36 -8.21 -5.94
N LEU A 68 6.63 -9.52 -5.88
CA LEU A 68 5.61 -10.53 -6.18
C LEU A 68 4.41 -10.44 -5.25
N LEU A 69 4.64 -10.27 -3.95
CA LEU A 69 3.56 -10.06 -2.97
C LEU A 69 2.79 -8.77 -3.26
N GLY A 70 3.48 -7.71 -3.70
CA GLY A 70 2.83 -6.47 -4.11
C GLY A 70 1.93 -6.61 -5.34
N LEU A 71 2.36 -7.39 -6.33
CA LEU A 71 1.53 -7.73 -7.49
C LEU A 71 0.33 -8.59 -7.12
N MET A 72 0.49 -9.53 -6.18
CA MET A 72 -0.61 -10.34 -5.65
C MET A 72 -1.64 -9.47 -4.92
N ASP A 73 -1.20 -8.58 -4.01
CA ASP A 73 -2.08 -7.62 -3.32
C ASP A 73 -2.79 -6.70 -4.31
N TRP A 74 -2.10 -6.21 -5.35
CA TRP A 74 -2.68 -5.38 -6.40
C TRP A 74 -3.82 -6.12 -7.14
N GLN A 75 -3.60 -7.36 -7.53
CA GLN A 75 -4.64 -8.16 -8.21
C GLN A 75 -5.80 -8.49 -7.28
N TYR A 76 -5.52 -8.90 -6.05
CA TYR A 76 -6.55 -9.38 -5.13
C TYR A 76 -7.38 -8.24 -4.52
N ARG A 77 -6.72 -7.14 -4.08
CA ARG A 77 -7.39 -6.05 -3.35
C ARG A 77 -7.86 -4.90 -4.23
N PHE A 78 -7.16 -4.65 -5.32
CA PHE A 78 -7.46 -3.54 -6.24
C PHE A 78 -8.00 -4.02 -7.59
N GLY A 79 -8.23 -5.31 -7.75
CA GLY A 79 -8.75 -5.90 -8.99
C GLY A 79 -7.89 -5.59 -10.23
N GLY A 80 -6.58 -5.33 -10.04
CA GLY A 80 -5.67 -4.94 -11.11
C GLY A 80 -5.86 -3.50 -11.61
N ALA A 81 -6.57 -2.61 -10.86
CA ALA A 81 -6.78 -1.23 -11.26
C ALA A 81 -5.45 -0.44 -11.30
N TYR A 82 -5.26 0.36 -12.36
CA TYR A 82 -4.08 1.22 -12.55
C TYR A 82 -4.28 2.61 -11.95
N LEU A 83 -4.39 2.69 -10.62
CA LEU A 83 -4.36 3.96 -9.90
C LEU A 83 -3.02 4.68 -10.10
N PHE A 84 -3.02 6.02 -9.98
CA PHE A 84 -1.80 6.81 -10.15
C PHE A 84 -0.68 6.34 -9.19
N GLU A 85 -1.01 6.15 -7.92
CA GLU A 85 -0.09 5.69 -6.88
C GLU A 85 0.49 4.30 -7.20
N ILE A 86 -0.34 3.38 -7.73
CA ILE A 86 0.09 2.05 -8.14
C ILE A 86 1.05 2.12 -9.34
N LYS A 87 0.73 2.96 -10.35
CA LYS A 87 1.62 3.18 -11.48
C LYS A 87 2.98 3.71 -11.04
N MET A 88 2.98 4.72 -10.16
CA MET A 88 4.23 5.29 -9.61
C MET A 88 5.03 4.26 -8.82
N LYS A 89 4.36 3.43 -8.01
CA LYS A 89 5.02 2.34 -7.27
C LYS A 89 5.62 1.29 -8.19
N LEU A 90 4.95 0.91 -9.27
CA LEU A 90 5.49 -0.05 -10.25
C LEU A 90 6.74 0.51 -10.96
N VAL A 91 6.72 1.78 -11.38
CA VAL A 91 7.87 2.46 -11.98
C VAL A 91 9.03 2.54 -10.98
N LEU A 92 8.78 3.03 -9.77
CA LEU A 92 9.81 3.15 -8.74
C LEU A 92 10.38 1.79 -8.30
N ALA A 93 9.55 0.74 -8.24
CA ALA A 93 10.02 -0.62 -7.95
C ALA A 93 10.95 -1.15 -9.04
N GLY A 94 10.65 -0.89 -10.31
CA GLY A 94 11.53 -1.21 -11.43
C GLY A 94 12.86 -0.42 -11.37
N ILE A 95 12.80 0.89 -11.08
CA ILE A 95 13.98 1.73 -10.89
C ILE A 95 14.82 1.22 -9.72
N LEU A 96 14.19 0.91 -8.58
CA LEU A 96 14.90 0.39 -7.41
C LEU A 96 15.61 -0.93 -7.72
N LEU A 97 14.93 -1.87 -8.36
CA LEU A 97 15.50 -3.16 -8.71
C LEU A 97 16.72 -2.99 -9.64
N PHE A 98 16.61 -2.10 -10.64
CA PHE A 98 17.72 -1.75 -11.52
C PHE A 98 18.89 -1.12 -10.75
N LEU A 99 18.64 -0.15 -9.89
CA LEU A 99 19.67 0.52 -9.08
C LEU A 99 20.34 -0.46 -8.10
N LEU A 100 19.61 -1.38 -7.48
CA LEU A 100 20.17 -2.42 -6.62
C LEU A 100 21.09 -3.34 -7.41
N LEU A 101 20.69 -3.76 -8.61
CA LEU A 101 21.53 -4.58 -9.48
C LEU A 101 22.81 -3.84 -9.87
N VAL A 102 22.70 -2.58 -10.32
CA VAL A 102 23.84 -1.72 -10.66
C VAL A 102 24.76 -1.54 -9.45
N ALA A 103 24.21 -1.29 -8.26
CA ALA A 103 24.97 -1.14 -7.02
C ALA A 103 25.79 -2.39 -6.70
N VAL A 104 25.18 -3.58 -6.78
CA VAL A 104 25.85 -4.86 -6.49
C VAL A 104 26.94 -5.15 -7.50
N VAL A 105 26.65 -4.97 -8.80
CA VAL A 105 27.63 -5.21 -9.89
C VAL A 105 28.79 -4.23 -9.80
N TYR A 106 28.50 -2.93 -9.68
CA TYR A 106 29.52 -1.89 -9.63
C TYR A 106 30.44 -2.04 -8.40
N ALA A 107 29.86 -2.30 -7.21
CA ALA A 107 30.65 -2.54 -6.00
C ALA A 107 31.51 -3.82 -6.10
N SER A 108 31.13 -4.78 -6.95
CA SER A 108 31.93 -5.98 -7.20
C SER A 108 33.11 -5.71 -8.13
N LEU A 109 32.96 -4.80 -9.09
CA LEU A 109 34.00 -4.47 -10.10
C LEU A 109 34.95 -3.38 -9.62
N ALA A 110 34.40 -2.28 -9.05
CA ALA A 110 35.17 -1.09 -8.67
C ALA A 110 35.60 -1.07 -7.19
N GLY A 111 35.16 -2.05 -6.41
CA GLY A 111 35.34 -2.10 -4.95
C GLY A 111 34.19 -1.41 -4.19
N ALA A 112 33.92 -1.93 -2.99
CA ALA A 112 32.82 -1.45 -2.13
C ALA A 112 33.04 -0.06 -1.52
N PHE A 113 34.20 0.55 -1.74
CA PHE A 113 34.67 1.75 -1.06
C PHE A 113 34.92 2.92 -2.04
N THR A 114 33.88 3.31 -2.80
CA THR A 114 33.97 4.44 -3.74
C THR A 114 32.86 5.45 -3.53
N LYS A 115 33.11 6.73 -3.84
CA LYS A 115 32.09 7.79 -3.77
C LYS A 115 30.88 7.45 -4.66
N THR A 116 31.11 6.82 -5.80
CA THR A 116 30.07 6.41 -6.74
C THR A 116 29.14 5.37 -6.10
N VAL A 117 29.68 4.39 -5.35
CA VAL A 117 28.86 3.40 -4.62
C VAL A 117 27.96 4.10 -3.60
N VAL A 118 28.51 5.04 -2.81
CA VAL A 118 27.72 5.82 -1.83
C VAL A 118 26.61 6.62 -2.53
N ALA A 119 26.89 7.22 -3.69
CA ALA A 119 25.91 7.96 -4.47
C ALA A 119 24.77 7.04 -4.99
N ILE A 120 25.10 5.85 -5.48
CA ILE A 120 24.09 4.87 -5.93
C ILE A 120 23.22 4.43 -4.74
N TYR A 121 23.83 4.21 -3.57
CA TYR A 121 23.11 3.85 -2.35
C TYR A 121 22.14 4.98 -1.89
N ALA A 122 22.56 6.24 -2.03
CA ALA A 122 21.69 7.39 -1.77
C ALA A 122 20.49 7.44 -2.73
N LEU A 123 20.69 7.13 -4.01
CA LEU A 123 19.61 7.04 -5.00
C LEU A 123 18.65 5.90 -4.68
N CYS A 124 19.14 4.73 -4.24
CA CYS A 124 18.28 3.64 -3.77
C CYS A 124 17.44 4.07 -2.57
N LEU A 125 18.05 4.75 -1.60
CA LEU A 125 17.34 5.28 -0.43
C LEU A 125 16.26 6.29 -0.83
N ALA A 126 16.55 7.24 -1.71
CA ALA A 126 15.57 8.19 -2.23
C ALA A 126 14.39 7.48 -2.92
N THR A 127 14.68 6.42 -3.68
CA THR A 127 13.65 5.62 -4.35
C THR A 127 12.76 4.88 -3.33
N VAL A 128 13.34 4.34 -2.25
CA VAL A 128 12.59 3.70 -1.15
C VAL A 128 11.69 4.71 -0.45
N ILE A 129 12.16 5.93 -0.20
CA ILE A 129 11.33 7.02 0.37
C ILE A 129 10.15 7.31 -0.55
N GLY A 130 10.38 7.43 -1.86
CA GLY A 130 9.31 7.62 -2.85
C GLY A 130 8.29 6.47 -2.85
N LEU A 131 8.75 5.21 -2.78
CA LEU A 131 7.88 4.04 -2.67
C LEU A 131 7.03 4.07 -1.39
N GLY A 132 7.61 4.50 -0.27
CA GLY A 132 6.92 4.70 1.01
C GLY A 132 5.86 5.79 0.91
N TYR A 133 6.19 6.94 0.29
CA TYR A 133 5.27 8.05 0.09
C TYR A 133 4.03 7.60 -0.70
N PHE A 134 4.20 7.02 -1.90
CA PHE A 134 3.06 6.54 -2.69
C PHE A 134 2.33 5.36 -2.04
N GLY A 135 3.00 4.58 -1.19
CA GLY A 135 2.36 3.57 -0.36
C GLY A 135 1.45 4.19 0.69
N GLY A 136 1.90 5.25 1.34
CA GLY A 136 1.12 6.04 2.29
C GLY A 136 -0.07 6.74 1.62
N GLU A 137 0.15 7.39 0.46
CA GLU A 137 -0.95 8.01 -0.31
C GLU A 137 -2.01 6.98 -0.73
N LEU A 138 -1.62 5.76 -1.10
CA LEU A 138 -2.57 4.72 -1.47
C LEU A 138 -3.49 4.30 -0.31
N VAL A 139 -2.98 4.34 0.92
CA VAL A 139 -3.70 3.89 2.13
C VAL A 139 -4.38 5.05 2.85
N TYR A 140 -3.73 6.22 2.92
CA TYR A 140 -4.16 7.36 3.74
C TYR A 140 -4.47 8.62 2.93
N GLY A 141 -4.15 8.64 1.63
CA GLY A 141 -4.20 9.84 0.77
C GLY A 141 -5.59 10.32 0.38
N THR A 142 -6.66 9.70 0.87
CA THR A 142 -8.00 10.27 0.76
C THR A 142 -8.16 11.30 1.88
N LYS A 143 -8.04 12.57 1.53
CA LYS A 143 -8.46 13.66 2.42
C LYS A 143 -9.93 13.43 2.79
N ALA A 144 -10.21 13.26 4.07
CA ALA A 144 -11.56 13.51 4.57
C ALA A 144 -11.99 14.88 4.02
N PRO A 145 -13.24 15.08 3.59
CA PRO A 145 -13.70 16.38 3.11
C PRO A 145 -13.30 17.43 4.15
N ALA A 146 -12.45 18.37 3.75
CA ALA A 146 -12.08 19.50 4.58
C ALA A 146 -13.33 20.37 4.69
N GLY A 147 -14.07 20.28 5.79
CA GLY A 147 -15.23 21.16 5.97
C GLY A 147 -16.23 20.81 7.05
N GLU A 148 -16.33 19.59 7.53
CA GLU A 148 -17.18 19.27 8.68
C GLU A 148 -16.37 18.51 9.73
N GLU A 149 -16.29 19.05 10.94
CA GLU A 149 -15.85 18.30 12.12
C GLU A 149 -16.81 17.14 12.32
N VAL A 150 -16.43 15.97 11.82
CA VAL A 150 -17.18 14.73 12.03
C VAL A 150 -16.99 14.36 13.50
N THR A 151 -17.98 14.63 14.33
CA THR A 151 -17.94 14.38 15.78
C THR A 151 -18.70 13.09 16.12
N GLY A 152 -18.32 12.42 17.20
CA GLY A 152 -19.06 11.27 17.72
C GLY A 152 -18.93 9.99 16.90
N LEU A 153 -20.02 9.25 16.71
CA LEU A 153 -20.06 7.96 16.01
C LEU A 153 -19.61 8.06 14.55
N ALA A 154 -19.89 9.17 13.87
CA ALA A 154 -19.48 9.41 12.50
C ALA A 154 -17.95 9.57 12.36
N ALA A 155 -17.24 10.04 13.39
CA ALA A 155 -15.78 10.09 13.41
C ALA A 155 -15.17 8.66 13.38
N GLY A 156 -15.73 7.73 14.13
CA GLY A 156 -15.41 6.31 14.08
C GLY A 156 -15.67 5.73 12.69
N GLY A 157 -16.78 6.11 12.05
CA GLY A 157 -17.14 5.69 10.70
C GLY A 157 -16.16 6.19 9.63
N ALA A 158 -15.70 7.44 9.73
CA ALA A 158 -14.66 7.98 8.86
C ALA A 158 -13.34 7.19 8.99
N GLN A 159 -12.98 6.77 10.19
CA GLN A 159 -11.80 5.93 10.42
C GLN A 159 -11.97 4.55 9.78
N VAL A 160 -13.12 3.89 9.97
CA VAL A 160 -13.43 2.60 9.33
C VAL A 160 -13.36 2.72 7.80
N PHE A 161 -13.95 3.80 7.25
CA PHE A 161 -13.91 4.09 5.82
C PHE A 161 -12.45 4.24 5.31
N ASN A 162 -11.65 5.05 5.99
CA ASN A 162 -10.26 5.29 5.59
C ASN A 162 -9.43 4.02 5.60
N GLN A 163 -9.65 3.13 6.55
CA GLN A 163 -8.90 1.88 6.67
C GLN A 163 -9.32 0.80 5.65
N ASN A 164 -10.60 0.79 5.23
CA ASN A 164 -11.15 -0.35 4.49
C ASN A 164 -11.70 0.01 3.10
N CYS A 165 -12.15 1.26 2.88
CA CYS A 165 -12.93 1.64 1.69
C CYS A 165 -12.23 2.68 0.82
N SER A 166 -11.44 3.56 1.42
CA SER A 166 -10.83 4.73 0.78
C SER A 166 -9.91 4.39 -0.39
N ALA A 167 -9.28 3.22 -0.36
CA ALA A 167 -8.43 2.75 -1.45
C ALA A 167 -9.20 2.61 -2.77
N CYS A 168 -10.50 2.30 -2.70
CA CYS A 168 -11.34 2.01 -3.87
C CYS A 168 -12.45 3.04 -4.11
N HIS A 169 -12.86 3.81 -3.10
CA HIS A 169 -13.98 4.73 -3.17
C HIS A 169 -13.59 6.17 -2.82
N HIS A 170 -14.18 7.16 -3.52
CA HIS A 170 -14.13 8.56 -3.17
C HIS A 170 -15.31 8.93 -2.25
N THR A 171 -15.12 9.86 -1.30
CA THR A 171 -16.18 10.41 -0.47
C THR A 171 -16.66 11.79 -0.92
N ASP A 172 -15.80 12.52 -1.61
CA ASP A 172 -15.98 13.90 -2.05
C ASP A 172 -16.51 14.03 -3.50
N SER A 173 -16.64 12.91 -4.20
CA SER A 173 -16.97 12.86 -5.61
C SER A 173 -17.82 11.63 -5.94
N THR A 174 -18.60 11.71 -7.02
CA THR A 174 -19.28 10.57 -7.66
C THR A 174 -18.41 9.87 -8.70
N ALA A 175 -17.20 10.37 -8.96
CA ALA A 175 -16.29 9.78 -9.93
C ALA A 175 -15.85 8.36 -9.53
N ILE A 176 -15.66 7.50 -10.53
CA ILE A 176 -15.19 6.13 -10.31
C ILE A 176 -13.68 6.17 -10.02
N LYS A 177 -13.26 5.51 -8.93
CA LYS A 177 -11.86 5.22 -8.59
C LYS A 177 -11.53 3.77 -9.01
N VAL A 178 -11.76 2.81 -8.16
CA VAL A 178 -11.87 1.37 -8.46
C VAL A 178 -13.34 0.97 -8.41
N GLY A 179 -14.03 1.44 -7.38
CA GLY A 179 -15.48 1.42 -7.22
C GLY A 179 -16.08 2.81 -7.42
N PRO A 180 -17.41 2.92 -7.39
CA PRO A 180 -18.11 4.18 -7.56
C PRO A 180 -17.78 5.17 -6.42
N GLY A 181 -17.78 6.47 -6.72
CA GLY A 181 -17.71 7.49 -5.70
C GLY A 181 -18.97 7.49 -4.83
N LEU A 182 -18.81 7.73 -3.52
CA LEU A 182 -19.87 7.58 -2.53
C LEU A 182 -20.49 8.90 -2.07
N LYS A 183 -20.12 10.03 -2.69
CA LYS A 183 -20.74 11.32 -2.39
C LYS A 183 -22.25 11.26 -2.61
N GLY A 184 -23.02 11.50 -1.55
CA GLY A 184 -24.48 11.47 -1.59
C GLY A 184 -25.07 10.08 -1.87
N ILE A 185 -24.36 9.00 -1.60
CA ILE A 185 -24.80 7.64 -1.93
C ILE A 185 -26.15 7.30 -1.25
N PHE A 186 -26.39 7.76 -0.03
CA PHE A 186 -27.65 7.56 0.69
C PHE A 186 -28.78 8.52 0.26
N LYS A 187 -28.48 9.45 -0.66
CA LYS A 187 -29.47 10.35 -1.29
C LYS A 187 -29.96 9.82 -2.65
N GLN A 188 -29.41 8.67 -3.10
CA GLN A 188 -29.78 8.02 -4.36
C GLN A 188 -30.84 6.93 -4.11
N ASP A 189 -31.64 6.62 -5.13
CA ASP A 189 -32.65 5.56 -5.05
C ASP A 189 -32.03 4.16 -5.08
N LYS A 190 -30.93 4.00 -5.83
CA LYS A 190 -30.28 2.71 -6.06
C LYS A 190 -28.77 2.82 -6.00
N PHE A 191 -28.12 1.75 -5.51
CA PHE A 191 -26.68 1.62 -5.61
C PHE A 191 -26.22 1.51 -7.08
N PRO A 192 -25.16 2.26 -7.49
CA PRO A 192 -24.78 2.38 -8.91
C PRO A 192 -24.46 1.05 -9.60
N GLU A 193 -23.77 0.14 -8.89
CA GLU A 193 -23.27 -1.10 -9.47
C GLU A 193 -24.25 -2.27 -9.32
N SER A 194 -24.88 -2.41 -8.16
CA SER A 194 -25.75 -3.56 -7.88
C SER A 194 -27.21 -3.32 -8.30
N GLY A 195 -27.63 -2.06 -8.51
CA GLY A 195 -29.00 -1.68 -8.80
C GLY A 195 -29.99 -1.92 -7.65
N LEU A 196 -29.52 -2.37 -6.49
CA LEU A 196 -30.36 -2.56 -5.30
C LEU A 196 -30.79 -1.19 -4.75
N ALA A 197 -31.99 -1.14 -4.16
CA ALA A 197 -32.46 0.05 -3.46
C ALA A 197 -31.48 0.43 -2.33
N VAL A 198 -31.19 1.73 -2.19
CA VAL A 198 -30.34 2.22 -1.12
C VAL A 198 -31.05 2.07 0.21
N SER A 199 -30.51 1.23 1.07
CA SER A 199 -30.99 1.00 2.45
C SER A 199 -29.85 0.46 3.31
N ASP A 200 -29.97 0.63 4.63
CA ASP A 200 -29.00 0.09 5.59
C ASP A 200 -28.88 -1.44 5.46
N GLU A 201 -29.99 -2.13 5.22
CA GLU A 201 -30.01 -3.59 5.03
C GLU A 201 -29.25 -4.01 3.76
N ASN A 202 -29.53 -3.37 2.62
CA ASN A 202 -28.86 -3.68 1.37
C ASN A 202 -27.39 -3.29 1.41
N PHE A 203 -27.02 -2.21 2.13
CA PHE A 203 -25.63 -1.85 2.38
C PHE A 203 -24.90 -2.94 3.18
N ARG A 204 -25.49 -3.42 4.28
CA ARG A 204 -24.92 -4.53 5.07
C ARG A 204 -24.76 -5.81 4.24
N LYS A 205 -25.76 -6.11 3.39
CA LYS A 205 -25.69 -7.22 2.44
C LYS A 205 -24.54 -7.04 1.45
N GLN A 206 -24.37 -5.82 0.92
CA GLN A 206 -23.27 -5.48 0.00
C GLN A 206 -21.89 -5.65 0.65
N LEU A 207 -21.73 -5.37 1.95
CA LEU A 207 -20.46 -5.62 2.68
C LEU A 207 -20.17 -7.11 2.87
N LYS A 208 -21.21 -7.95 3.11
CA LYS A 208 -21.07 -9.39 3.34
C LYS A 208 -20.93 -10.18 2.04
N THR A 209 -21.76 -9.85 1.06
CA THR A 209 -21.80 -10.47 -0.28
C THR A 209 -21.70 -9.38 -1.35
N PRO A 210 -20.48 -8.87 -1.60
CA PRO A 210 -20.28 -7.72 -2.46
C PRO A 210 -20.54 -8.06 -3.93
N PHE A 211 -20.89 -7.02 -4.68
CA PHE A 211 -21.07 -7.08 -6.12
C PHE A 211 -19.73 -6.83 -6.83
N SER A 212 -19.53 -7.50 -7.98
CA SER A 212 -18.37 -7.28 -8.85
C SER A 212 -17.00 -7.54 -8.16
N LYS A 213 -16.07 -6.61 -8.24
CA LYS A 213 -14.69 -6.72 -7.74
C LYS A 213 -14.49 -6.26 -6.29
N MET A 214 -15.53 -5.82 -5.61
CA MET A 214 -15.45 -5.39 -4.22
C MET A 214 -15.13 -6.60 -3.33
N PRO A 215 -14.13 -6.55 -2.44
CA PRO A 215 -13.86 -7.64 -1.50
C PRO A 215 -14.92 -7.71 -0.40
N PRO A 216 -15.15 -8.87 0.23
CA PRO A 216 -16.08 -9.00 1.35
C PRO A 216 -15.51 -8.40 2.64
N PHE A 217 -16.36 -7.70 3.40
CA PHE A 217 -16.03 -7.05 4.67
C PHE A 217 -16.77 -7.68 5.85
N GLY A 218 -17.03 -8.98 5.81
CA GLY A 218 -17.69 -9.72 6.89
C GLY A 218 -16.90 -9.77 8.22
N HIS A 219 -15.67 -9.28 8.24
CA HIS A 219 -14.83 -9.16 9.43
C HIS A 219 -15.10 -7.89 10.25
N LEU A 220 -15.83 -6.91 9.71
CA LEU A 220 -16.20 -5.70 10.44
C LEU A 220 -17.26 -6.04 11.49
N SER A 221 -17.09 -5.53 12.72
CA SER A 221 -18.10 -5.66 13.76
C SER A 221 -19.36 -4.86 13.43
N ASP A 222 -20.49 -5.19 14.07
CA ASP A 222 -21.74 -4.44 13.86
C ASP A 222 -21.60 -2.97 14.28
N GLU A 223 -20.79 -2.66 15.30
CA GLU A 223 -20.49 -1.28 15.72
C GLU A 223 -19.73 -0.53 14.64
N GLN A 224 -18.74 -1.18 14.02
CA GLN A 224 -17.97 -0.59 12.92
C GLN A 224 -18.85 -0.35 11.68
N VAL A 225 -19.74 -1.28 11.36
CA VAL A 225 -20.69 -1.14 10.25
C VAL A 225 -21.71 -0.04 10.54
N ASN A 226 -22.20 0.09 11.78
CA ASN A 226 -23.09 1.19 12.17
C ASN A 226 -22.40 2.55 12.04
N ALA A 227 -21.18 2.68 12.58
CA ALA A 227 -20.40 3.91 12.47
C ALA A 227 -20.12 4.28 11.00
N LEU A 228 -19.80 3.29 10.16
CA LEU A 228 -19.59 3.49 8.73
C LEU A 228 -20.87 3.96 8.02
N LEU A 229 -22.03 3.39 8.34
CA LEU A 229 -23.33 3.83 7.82
C LEU A 229 -23.62 5.28 8.20
N ASP A 230 -23.43 5.64 9.47
CA ASP A 230 -23.65 6.99 9.96
C ASP A 230 -22.72 7.99 9.23
N TYR A 231 -21.47 7.64 9.04
CA TYR A 231 -20.54 8.46 8.26
C TYR A 231 -20.99 8.63 6.80
N LEU A 232 -21.34 7.54 6.11
CA LEU A 232 -21.71 7.60 4.69
C LEU A 232 -23.03 8.38 4.47
N LYS A 233 -23.92 8.44 5.47
CA LYS A 233 -25.13 9.27 5.43
C LYS A 233 -24.83 10.77 5.54
N THR A 234 -23.65 11.15 6.02
CA THR A 234 -23.21 12.56 6.06
C THR A 234 -22.66 13.07 4.72
N LEU A 235 -22.31 12.17 3.80
CA LEU A 235 -21.76 12.52 2.48
C LEU A 235 -22.90 13.03 1.55
#